data_2b3106ea9baef6eda3eeabfcc286062b
#
_entry.id   2b3106ea9baef6eda3eeabfcc286062b
#
_cell.length_a   1.000
_cell.length_b   1.000
_cell.length_c   1.000
_cell.angle_alpha   90.00
_cell.angle_beta   90.00
_cell.angle_gamma   90.00
#
_symmetry.space_group_name_H-M   'P 1'
#
loop_
_entity.id
_entity.type
_entity.pdbx_description
1 polymer ?
#
loop_
_entity_poly.entity_id
_entity_poly.type
_entity_poly.pdbx_seq_one_letter_code
_entity_poly.pdbx_strand_id
1 'polypeptide(L)'
;MNKIYFAPNWGLSSQQMSTSYIKQSPGNSGEWEDVRLTLSVEDADYLVVEDNCEPSLLAKFPPSKILYFSREALDFRSHSSYPKDRVKRFSYWDGSGYLYTKWIYPGPYGGIGLSYDYLAKESHPPKTKSISCVQTDKQMTPTHVARKAFIAKCSESFAIDVYGSIDCSNCTLKDNDKKNALDDHRYSLAFDNQTTIKDFFGTQFTDALLRWTVPIYGGGADLEKYFPSKSFIKIDPFDLKYVDKVKKIIENEDYEGRIEDVNKARDLILNKYNIWPTIKKVIDK
;
A
#
# COMPACT_ATOMS: atom_id res chain seq x y z
N MET A 1 -24.36 -15.75 -0.59
CA MET A 1 -23.03 -15.29 -0.08
C MET A 1 -21.98 -15.83 -1.04
N ASN A 2 -21.21 -14.95 -1.64
CA ASN A 2 -20.18 -15.30 -2.61
C ASN A 2 -18.93 -15.80 -1.87
N LYS A 3 -18.52 -17.04 -2.11
CA LYS A 3 -17.32 -17.62 -1.50
C LYS A 3 -16.10 -17.33 -2.35
N ILE A 4 -15.05 -16.78 -1.77
CA ILE A 4 -13.79 -16.46 -2.47
C ILE A 4 -12.65 -17.31 -1.93
N TYR A 5 -11.74 -17.71 -2.81
CA TYR A 5 -10.50 -18.42 -2.50
C TYR A 5 -9.30 -17.63 -2.98
N PHE A 6 -8.36 -17.33 -2.09
CA PHE A 6 -7.12 -16.66 -2.48
C PHE A 6 -6.11 -17.67 -3.04
N ALA A 7 -5.66 -17.46 -4.26
CA ALA A 7 -4.60 -18.24 -4.87
C ALA A 7 -3.28 -18.08 -4.09
N PRO A 8 -2.46 -19.15 -3.97
CA PRO A 8 -1.10 -19.05 -3.44
C PRO A 8 -0.27 -18.07 -4.25
N ASN A 9 0.55 -17.25 -3.59
CA ASN A 9 1.48 -16.35 -4.29
C ASN A 9 2.68 -15.95 -3.41
N TRP A 10 3.77 -15.51 -4.02
CA TRP A 10 5.02 -15.07 -3.36
C TRP A 10 5.57 -16.04 -2.31
N GLY A 11 5.49 -17.34 -2.59
CA GLY A 11 5.93 -18.37 -1.65
C GLY A 11 4.99 -18.60 -0.46
N LEU A 12 3.82 -17.96 -0.44
CA LEU A 12 2.79 -18.16 0.56
C LEU A 12 1.71 -19.11 0.05
N SER A 13 1.28 -20.02 0.92
CA SER A 13 0.10 -20.85 0.67
C SER A 13 -1.19 -20.02 0.70
N SER A 14 -2.28 -20.57 0.13
CA SER A 14 -3.62 -19.96 0.24
C SER A 14 -4.03 -19.69 1.67
N GLN A 15 -3.70 -20.58 2.61
CA GLN A 15 -4.00 -20.38 4.02
C GLN A 15 -3.25 -19.19 4.61
N GLN A 16 -1.97 -19.02 4.28
CA GLN A 16 -1.17 -17.87 4.73
C GLN A 16 -1.66 -16.55 4.12
N MET A 17 -2.00 -16.57 2.83
CA MET A 17 -2.64 -15.44 2.16
C MET A 17 -3.96 -15.07 2.85
N SER A 18 -4.81 -16.04 3.06
CA SER A 18 -6.12 -15.88 3.72
C SER A 18 -6.00 -15.34 5.13
N THR A 19 -5.07 -15.87 5.94
CA THR A 19 -4.81 -15.38 7.30
C THR A 19 -4.45 -13.91 7.33
N SER A 20 -3.70 -13.44 6.33
CA SER A 20 -3.35 -12.03 6.21
C SER A 20 -4.58 -11.17 5.89
N TYR A 21 -5.44 -11.64 4.98
CA TYR A 21 -6.61 -10.87 4.55
C TYR A 21 -7.78 -10.93 5.51
N ILE A 22 -7.95 -12.01 6.26
CA ILE A 22 -8.92 -12.10 7.36
C ILE A 22 -8.78 -10.90 8.31
N LYS A 23 -7.54 -10.53 8.66
CA LYS A 23 -7.28 -9.37 9.53
C LYS A 23 -7.71 -8.02 8.93
N GLN A 24 -7.95 -7.95 7.64
CA GLN A 24 -8.44 -6.74 6.97
C GLN A 24 -9.98 -6.66 6.90
N SER A 25 -10.67 -7.62 7.50
CA SER A 25 -12.13 -7.60 7.64
C SER A 25 -12.56 -7.29 9.08
N PRO A 26 -13.77 -6.73 9.29
CA PRO A 26 -14.31 -6.50 10.62
C PRO A 26 -14.39 -7.79 11.43
N GLY A 27 -14.01 -7.73 12.70
CA GLY A 27 -14.00 -8.89 13.59
C GLY A 27 -13.02 -9.99 13.21
N ASN A 28 -12.11 -9.75 12.28
CA ASN A 28 -11.27 -10.78 11.66
C ASN A 28 -12.11 -11.95 11.13
N SER A 29 -13.28 -11.68 10.59
CA SER A 29 -14.26 -12.69 10.18
C SER A 29 -13.92 -13.36 8.85
N GLY A 30 -13.13 -12.72 7.99
CA GLY A 30 -12.99 -13.14 6.60
C GLY A 30 -14.28 -12.92 5.79
N GLU A 31 -15.13 -11.98 6.24
CA GLU A 31 -16.41 -11.64 5.60
C GLU A 31 -16.51 -10.13 5.36
N TRP A 32 -17.18 -9.77 4.26
CA TRP A 32 -17.53 -8.40 3.91
C TRP A 32 -18.82 -8.39 3.12
N GLU A 33 -19.89 -7.89 3.73
CA GLU A 33 -21.24 -7.94 3.16
C GLU A 33 -21.65 -9.38 2.76
N ASP A 34 -21.87 -9.64 1.48
CA ASP A 34 -22.22 -10.95 0.94
C ASP A 34 -21.01 -11.74 0.39
N VAL A 35 -19.79 -11.29 0.66
CA VAL A 35 -18.54 -11.98 0.29
C VAL A 35 -17.92 -12.66 1.51
N ARG A 36 -17.51 -13.90 1.37
CA ARG A 36 -16.90 -14.70 2.44
C ARG A 36 -15.71 -15.51 1.94
N LEU A 37 -14.67 -15.59 2.75
CA LEU A 37 -13.53 -16.47 2.51
C LEU A 37 -13.90 -17.95 2.64
N THR A 38 -13.34 -18.78 1.77
CA THR A 38 -13.24 -20.23 1.95
C THR A 38 -11.77 -20.68 1.80
N LEU A 39 -11.40 -21.75 2.51
CA LEU A 39 -10.11 -22.42 2.36
C LEU A 39 -10.18 -23.66 1.45
N SER A 40 -11.38 -24.04 1.00
CA SER A 40 -11.59 -25.10 0.03
C SER A 40 -11.76 -24.50 -1.35
N VAL A 41 -10.96 -24.94 -2.30
CA VAL A 41 -11.05 -24.51 -3.70
C VAL A 41 -12.31 -25.07 -4.36
N GLU A 42 -12.78 -26.21 -3.90
CA GLU A 42 -14.00 -26.87 -4.40
C GLU A 42 -15.27 -26.14 -4.00
N ASP A 43 -15.24 -25.43 -2.86
CA ASP A 43 -16.37 -24.66 -2.34
C ASP A 43 -16.38 -23.21 -2.84
N ALA A 44 -15.37 -22.78 -3.58
CA ALA A 44 -15.22 -21.39 -3.98
C ALA A 44 -16.06 -21.05 -5.21
N ASP A 45 -16.77 -19.93 -5.13
CA ASP A 45 -17.47 -19.32 -6.27
C ASP A 45 -16.53 -18.49 -7.14
N TYR A 46 -15.48 -17.92 -6.52
CA TYR A 46 -14.50 -17.05 -7.19
C TYR A 46 -13.09 -17.34 -6.74
N LEU A 47 -12.16 -17.29 -7.70
CA LEU A 47 -10.71 -17.31 -7.46
C LEU A 47 -10.16 -15.88 -7.43
N VAL A 48 -9.53 -15.50 -6.34
CA VAL A 48 -8.81 -14.22 -6.22
C VAL A 48 -7.34 -14.45 -6.50
N VAL A 49 -6.82 -13.82 -7.52
CA VAL A 49 -5.44 -13.93 -7.97
C VAL A 49 -4.72 -12.60 -7.82
N GLU A 50 -3.56 -12.60 -7.18
CA GLU A 50 -2.66 -11.45 -7.11
C GLU A 50 -1.42 -11.74 -7.96
N ASP A 51 -1.19 -10.96 -9.01
CA ASP A 51 -0.07 -11.03 -9.97
C ASP A 51 0.10 -12.38 -10.68
N ASN A 52 0.22 -13.50 -9.96
CA ASN A 52 0.49 -14.82 -10.53
C ASN A 52 -0.38 -15.91 -9.90
N CYS A 53 -0.62 -16.96 -10.67
CA CYS A 53 -1.32 -18.16 -10.21
C CYS A 53 -0.92 -19.37 -11.06
N GLU A 54 -0.87 -20.54 -10.44
CA GLU A 54 -0.60 -21.79 -11.14
C GLU A 54 -1.68 -22.09 -12.21
N PRO A 55 -1.28 -22.46 -13.45
CA PRO A 55 -2.22 -22.75 -14.52
C PRO A 55 -3.25 -23.82 -14.18
N SER A 56 -2.87 -24.82 -13.39
CA SER A 56 -3.75 -25.91 -12.95
C SER A 56 -4.87 -25.41 -12.04
N LEU A 57 -4.61 -24.39 -11.19
CA LEU A 57 -5.62 -23.78 -10.35
C LEU A 57 -6.54 -22.84 -11.16
N LEU A 58 -5.97 -22.05 -12.09
CA LEU A 58 -6.74 -21.23 -13.01
C LEU A 58 -7.74 -22.05 -13.84
N ALA A 59 -7.33 -23.25 -14.28
CA ALA A 59 -8.17 -24.13 -15.08
C ALA A 59 -9.43 -24.67 -14.35
N LYS A 60 -9.43 -24.59 -13.01
CA LYS A 60 -10.60 -25.00 -12.19
C LYS A 60 -11.74 -23.98 -12.23
N PHE A 61 -11.49 -22.74 -12.66
CA PHE A 61 -12.48 -21.67 -12.65
C PHE A 61 -12.76 -21.15 -14.06
N PRO A 62 -14.03 -20.87 -14.40
CA PRO A 62 -14.34 -20.16 -15.63
C PRO A 62 -13.78 -18.73 -15.56
N PRO A 63 -13.38 -18.12 -16.68
CA PRO A 63 -12.79 -16.77 -16.70
C PRO A 63 -13.62 -15.72 -15.97
N SER A 64 -14.96 -15.82 -16.04
CA SER A 64 -15.89 -14.91 -15.36
C SER A 64 -15.84 -14.99 -13.84
N LYS A 65 -15.20 -16.01 -13.26
CA LYS A 65 -15.07 -16.24 -11.83
C LYS A 65 -13.64 -16.04 -11.32
N ILE A 66 -12.74 -15.57 -12.17
CA ILE A 66 -11.38 -15.22 -11.79
C ILE A 66 -11.26 -13.71 -11.61
N LEU A 67 -10.94 -13.28 -10.40
CA LEU A 67 -10.73 -11.89 -10.03
C LEU A 67 -9.21 -11.66 -9.93
N TYR A 68 -8.68 -10.84 -10.83
CA TYR A 68 -7.26 -10.58 -10.89
C TYR A 68 -6.90 -9.20 -10.34
N PHE A 69 -5.92 -9.14 -9.46
CA PHE A 69 -5.39 -7.93 -8.87
C PHE A 69 -3.89 -7.80 -9.19
N SER A 70 -3.54 -6.77 -9.95
CA SER A 70 -2.14 -6.42 -10.15
C SER A 70 -1.65 -5.56 -9.00
N ARG A 71 -0.58 -5.96 -8.36
CA ARG A 71 0.04 -5.26 -7.24
C ARG A 71 1.27 -4.46 -7.64
N GLU A 72 1.92 -4.90 -8.71
CA GLU A 72 3.10 -4.24 -9.22
C GLU A 72 2.74 -3.23 -10.32
N ALA A 73 3.52 -2.18 -10.42
CA ALA A 73 3.43 -1.19 -11.47
C ALA A 73 3.64 -1.82 -12.86
N LEU A 74 3.03 -1.24 -13.89
CA LEU A 74 3.03 -1.78 -15.26
C LEU A 74 4.40 -2.21 -15.79
N ASP A 75 5.45 -1.45 -15.48
CA ASP A 75 6.80 -1.70 -15.97
C ASP A 75 7.44 -2.95 -15.35
N PHE A 76 6.89 -3.45 -14.24
CA PHE A 76 7.29 -4.73 -13.62
C PHE A 76 6.51 -5.94 -14.13
N ARG A 77 5.48 -5.73 -14.95
CA ARG A 77 4.62 -6.80 -15.50
C ARG A 77 5.28 -7.70 -16.52
N SER A 78 6.48 -7.40 -17.01
CA SER A 78 7.21 -8.27 -17.94
C SER A 78 7.46 -9.67 -17.40
N HIS A 79 7.26 -9.88 -16.09
CA HIS A 79 7.37 -11.17 -15.43
C HIS A 79 6.03 -11.87 -15.18
N SER A 80 4.89 -11.24 -15.45
CA SER A 80 3.59 -11.89 -15.31
C SER A 80 3.19 -12.54 -16.63
N SER A 81 3.35 -13.84 -16.73
CA SER A 81 2.81 -14.71 -17.82
C SER A 81 1.29 -14.82 -17.77
N TYR A 82 0.60 -13.74 -17.38
CA TYR A 82 -0.81 -13.82 -17.07
C TYR A 82 -1.68 -13.79 -18.33
N PRO A 83 -2.52 -14.82 -18.59
CA PRO A 83 -3.44 -14.84 -19.72
C PRO A 83 -4.57 -13.81 -19.50
N LYS A 84 -4.44 -12.63 -20.12
CA LYS A 84 -5.43 -11.54 -20.06
C LYS A 84 -6.85 -11.96 -20.48
N ASP A 85 -6.95 -13.02 -21.28
CA ASP A 85 -8.19 -13.62 -21.78
C ASP A 85 -8.91 -14.49 -20.75
N ARG A 86 -8.28 -14.84 -19.65
CA ARG A 86 -8.82 -15.74 -18.61
C ARG A 86 -9.25 -15.06 -17.33
N VAL A 87 -9.51 -13.75 -17.33
CA VAL A 87 -9.96 -13.05 -16.13
C VAL A 87 -11.16 -12.20 -16.38
N LYS A 88 -12.04 -12.16 -15.40
CA LYS A 88 -13.20 -11.30 -15.47
C LYS A 88 -12.79 -9.83 -15.43
N ARG A 89 -11.81 -9.47 -14.62
CA ARG A 89 -11.35 -8.09 -14.46
C ARG A 89 -10.10 -7.89 -13.64
N PHE A 90 -9.47 -6.76 -13.94
CA PHE A 90 -8.33 -6.22 -13.27
C PHE A 90 -8.69 -5.12 -12.32
N SER A 91 -7.93 -5.05 -11.29
CA SER A 91 -7.72 -3.82 -10.61
C SER A 91 -6.82 -2.91 -11.43
N TYR A 92 -6.84 -1.66 -11.16
CA TYR A 92 -5.69 -0.80 -11.20
C TYR A 92 -5.28 -0.21 -12.55
N TRP A 93 -5.12 -1.02 -13.60
CA TRP A 93 -4.49 -0.60 -14.84
C TRP A 93 -5.42 -0.52 -16.03
N ASP A 94 -6.64 -0.99 -15.87
CA ASP A 94 -7.63 -0.97 -16.94
C ASP A 94 -8.50 0.28 -16.93
N GLY A 95 -8.13 1.28 -16.11
CA GLY A 95 -8.94 2.48 -15.92
C GLY A 95 -10.24 2.25 -15.14
N SER A 96 -10.44 1.06 -14.59
CA SER A 96 -11.67 0.72 -13.83
C SER A 96 -11.70 1.34 -12.43
N GLY A 97 -10.60 1.94 -11.98
CA GLY A 97 -10.49 2.58 -10.67
C GLY A 97 -10.56 1.62 -9.50
N TYR A 98 -10.11 0.38 -9.68
CA TYR A 98 -9.99 -0.57 -8.59
C TYR A 98 -8.64 -0.46 -7.94
N LEU A 99 -8.61 0.23 -6.83
CA LEU A 99 -7.46 0.31 -5.96
C LEU A 99 -7.71 -0.58 -4.75
N TYR A 100 -6.72 -1.35 -4.38
CA TYR A 100 -6.74 -2.02 -3.10
C TYR A 100 -5.42 -1.83 -2.39
N THR A 101 -5.47 -1.81 -1.09
CA THR A 101 -4.31 -1.63 -0.25
C THR A 101 -4.06 -2.88 0.57
N LYS A 102 -2.80 -3.16 0.84
CA LYS A 102 -2.37 -4.28 1.65
C LYS A 102 -1.50 -3.77 2.79
N TRP A 103 -2.13 -3.37 3.89
CA TRP A 103 -1.42 -2.90 5.08
C TRP A 103 -1.02 -4.01 6.06
N ILE A 104 -1.58 -5.21 5.87
CA ILE A 104 -1.29 -6.37 6.71
C ILE A 104 -0.60 -7.41 5.86
N TYR A 105 0.71 -7.47 5.88
CA TYR A 105 1.47 -8.55 5.27
C TYR A 105 2.37 -9.17 6.31
N PRO A 106 2.16 -10.44 6.67
CA PRO A 106 3.13 -11.15 7.48
C PRO A 106 4.31 -11.54 6.59
N GLY A 107 5.48 -11.03 6.88
CA GLY A 107 6.68 -11.44 6.19
C GLY A 107 7.64 -10.30 5.86
N PRO A 108 8.78 -10.59 5.23
CA PRO A 108 9.87 -9.63 5.03
C PRO A 108 9.53 -8.43 4.13
N TYR A 109 8.37 -8.43 3.52
CA TYR A 109 7.90 -7.35 2.64
C TYR A 109 6.85 -6.42 3.28
N GLY A 110 6.64 -6.56 4.55
CA GLY A 110 5.98 -5.82 5.59
C GLY A 110 4.93 -4.77 5.27
N GLY A 111 3.72 -5.03 5.75
CA GLY A 111 2.77 -4.01 6.17
C GLY A 111 2.96 -3.70 7.66
N ILE A 112 2.10 -2.83 8.21
CA ILE A 112 2.12 -2.45 9.64
C ILE A 112 1.65 -3.57 10.60
N GLY A 113 1.17 -4.70 10.08
CA GLY A 113 0.78 -5.87 10.87
C GLY A 113 -0.49 -5.72 11.72
N LEU A 114 -1.19 -4.60 11.61
CA LEU A 114 -2.36 -4.28 12.43
C LEU A 114 -3.67 -4.73 11.75
N SER A 115 -4.67 -5.08 12.56
CA SER A 115 -5.97 -5.50 12.04
C SER A 115 -6.88 -4.31 11.71
N TYR A 116 -7.92 -4.58 10.91
CA TYR A 116 -8.99 -3.62 10.63
C TYR A 116 -9.59 -3.04 11.92
N ASP A 117 -9.96 -3.92 12.87
CA ASP A 117 -10.60 -3.49 14.11
C ASP A 117 -9.69 -2.60 14.98
N TYR A 118 -8.40 -2.91 15.00
CA TYR A 118 -7.43 -2.06 15.69
C TYR A 118 -7.37 -0.68 15.05
N LEU A 119 -7.17 -0.63 13.73
CA LEU A 119 -7.03 0.63 12.98
C LEU A 119 -8.33 1.45 13.00
N ALA A 120 -9.48 0.81 12.92
CA ALA A 120 -10.79 1.49 12.93
C ALA A 120 -11.12 2.14 14.29
N LYS A 121 -10.63 1.54 15.38
CA LYS A 121 -10.88 2.05 16.76
C LYS A 121 -9.82 3.02 17.25
N GLU A 122 -8.67 3.05 16.58
CA GLU A 122 -7.55 3.86 17.03
C GLU A 122 -7.81 5.36 16.82
N SER A 123 -7.78 6.11 17.91
CA SER A 123 -7.76 7.58 17.87
C SER A 123 -6.38 8.10 17.45
N HIS A 124 -6.32 9.37 17.04
CA HIS A 124 -5.07 10.04 16.71
C HIS A 124 -4.09 9.99 17.91
N PRO A 125 -2.94 9.30 17.76
CA PRO A 125 -1.94 9.24 18.83
C PRO A 125 -1.08 10.53 18.81
N PRO A 126 -0.49 10.91 19.95
CA PRO A 126 0.46 12.02 19.98
C PRO A 126 1.69 11.68 19.13
N LYS A 127 2.14 12.63 18.29
CA LYS A 127 3.33 12.52 17.47
C LYS A 127 4.46 13.37 18.03
N THR A 128 5.55 12.74 18.45
CA THR A 128 6.66 13.41 19.15
C THR A 128 7.86 13.73 18.25
N LYS A 129 7.95 13.04 17.09
CA LYS A 129 9.04 13.17 16.14
C LYS A 129 8.58 13.85 14.86
N SER A 130 9.51 14.47 14.14
CA SER A 130 9.22 15.24 12.94
C SER A 130 8.99 14.33 11.72
N ILE A 131 10.03 13.70 11.21
CA ILE A 131 9.98 13.00 9.93
C ILE A 131 10.76 11.70 9.94
N SER A 132 10.20 10.69 9.28
CA SER A 132 10.84 9.39 9.02
C SER A 132 10.87 9.05 7.54
N CYS A 133 11.60 7.99 7.24
CA CYS A 133 11.61 7.33 5.93
C CYS A 133 11.82 5.83 6.11
N VAL A 134 11.10 4.99 5.35
CA VAL A 134 11.32 3.54 5.32
C VAL A 134 11.76 3.14 3.93
N GLN A 135 13.02 2.74 3.75
CA GLN A 135 13.54 2.42 2.43
C GLN A 135 14.51 1.24 2.43
N THR A 136 14.54 0.56 1.30
CA THR A 136 15.51 -0.50 1.00
C THR A 136 16.53 0.00 -0.02
N ASP A 137 17.69 -0.64 -0.07
CA ASP A 137 18.77 -0.30 -1.02
C ASP A 137 18.53 -0.85 -2.45
N LYS A 138 17.29 -1.17 -2.81
CA LYS A 138 16.96 -1.60 -4.17
C LYS A 138 17.27 -0.49 -5.18
N GLN A 139 17.90 -0.87 -6.30
CA GLN A 139 18.27 0.03 -7.40
C GLN A 139 17.79 -0.47 -8.77
N MET A 140 16.64 -1.14 -8.79
CA MET A 140 16.11 -1.79 -9.98
C MET A 140 15.49 -0.82 -10.99
N THR A 141 15.15 0.40 -10.58
CA THR A 141 14.49 1.40 -11.43
C THR A 141 15.11 2.77 -11.25
N PRO A 142 14.92 3.70 -12.22
CA PRO A 142 15.33 5.10 -12.06
C PRO A 142 14.76 5.73 -10.78
N THR A 143 13.51 5.41 -10.42
CA THR A 143 12.89 5.91 -9.19
C THR A 143 13.58 5.40 -7.93
N HIS A 144 14.06 4.17 -7.92
CA HIS A 144 14.87 3.65 -6.81
C HIS A 144 16.16 4.46 -6.61
N VAL A 145 16.84 4.81 -7.69
CA VAL A 145 18.07 5.62 -7.64
C VAL A 145 17.76 7.04 -7.19
N ALA A 146 16.72 7.66 -7.76
CA ALA A 146 16.32 9.03 -7.44
C ALA A 146 15.94 9.18 -5.96
N ARG A 147 15.14 8.25 -5.41
CA ARG A 147 14.73 8.32 -3.98
C ARG A 147 15.93 8.16 -3.04
N LYS A 148 16.92 7.30 -3.37
CA LYS A 148 18.13 7.15 -2.58
C LYS A 148 18.91 8.47 -2.52
N ALA A 149 19.13 9.11 -3.67
CA ALA A 149 19.78 10.42 -3.76
C ALA A 149 19.01 11.51 -3.00
N PHE A 150 17.66 11.50 -3.11
CA PHE A 150 16.79 12.44 -2.41
C PHE A 150 16.91 12.29 -0.88
N ILE A 151 16.85 11.06 -0.36
CA ILE A 151 16.98 10.78 1.09
C ILE A 151 18.35 11.20 1.59
N ALA A 152 19.42 10.87 0.87
CA ALA A 152 20.77 11.30 1.22
C ALA A 152 20.87 12.83 1.32
N LYS A 153 20.27 13.55 0.36
CA LYS A 153 20.25 15.01 0.38
C LYS A 153 19.40 15.59 1.53
N CYS A 154 18.30 14.93 1.87
CA CYS A 154 17.53 15.29 3.06
C CYS A 154 18.38 15.16 4.34
N SER A 155 19.08 14.04 4.50
CA SER A 155 19.93 13.77 5.68
C SER A 155 21.10 14.75 5.84
N GLU A 156 21.58 15.36 4.75
CA GLU A 156 22.53 16.46 4.80
C GLU A 156 21.91 17.79 5.25
N SER A 157 20.62 17.96 5.05
CA SER A 157 19.93 19.26 5.18
C SER A 157 19.15 19.39 6.49
N PHE A 158 18.66 18.29 7.06
CA PHE A 158 17.89 18.26 8.31
C PHE A 158 17.90 16.86 8.93
N ALA A 159 17.52 16.78 10.22
CA ALA A 159 17.40 15.49 10.92
C ALA A 159 16.22 14.67 10.40
N ILE A 160 16.48 13.44 10.00
CA ILE A 160 15.50 12.46 9.54
C ILE A 160 15.83 11.08 10.10
N ASP A 161 14.83 10.40 10.66
CA ASP A 161 14.95 9.00 11.08
C ASP A 161 14.74 8.07 9.89
N VAL A 162 15.79 7.34 9.49
CA VAL A 162 15.74 6.43 8.34
C VAL A 162 15.67 4.98 8.83
N TYR A 163 14.67 4.25 8.38
CA TYR A 163 14.40 2.86 8.70
C TYR A 163 14.60 1.98 7.47
N GLY A 164 14.98 0.73 7.69
CA GLY A 164 15.18 -0.24 6.64
C GLY A 164 16.64 -0.54 6.34
N SER A 165 16.92 -0.94 5.09
CA SER A 165 18.24 -1.42 4.68
C SER A 165 18.90 -0.53 3.61
N ILE A 166 18.52 0.74 3.54
CA ILE A 166 19.12 1.67 2.56
C ILE A 166 20.59 1.97 2.97
N ASP A 167 21.50 1.85 2.01
CA ASP A 167 22.85 2.35 2.17
C ASP A 167 22.87 3.87 1.95
N CYS A 168 23.06 4.60 3.03
CA CYS A 168 23.08 6.06 3.06
C CYS A 168 24.15 6.52 4.05
N SER A 169 25.24 7.06 3.55
CA SER A 169 26.44 7.41 4.34
C SER A 169 26.19 8.45 5.45
N ASN A 170 25.17 9.30 5.28
CA ASN A 170 24.83 10.37 6.23
C ASN A 170 23.52 10.09 6.99
N CYS A 171 22.96 8.88 6.88
CA CYS A 171 21.71 8.54 7.54
C CYS A 171 21.97 7.87 8.88
N THR A 172 21.19 8.23 9.89
CA THR A 172 21.06 7.43 11.10
C THR A 172 20.09 6.31 10.84
N LEU A 173 20.62 5.12 10.51
CA LEU A 173 19.79 3.94 10.31
C LEU A 173 19.20 3.45 11.63
N LYS A 174 17.91 3.21 11.63
CA LYS A 174 17.17 2.57 12.71
C LYS A 174 16.94 1.09 12.39
N ASP A 175 16.10 0.44 13.17
CA ASP A 175 15.63 -0.91 12.87
C ASP A 175 14.85 -0.98 11.55
N ASN A 176 14.39 -2.17 11.21
CA ASN A 176 13.61 -2.41 9.99
C ASN A 176 12.10 -2.47 10.29
N ASP A 177 11.65 -1.93 11.42
CA ASP A 177 10.24 -1.92 11.81
C ASP A 177 9.52 -0.71 11.26
N LYS A 178 8.68 -0.93 10.28
CA LYS A 178 7.86 0.10 9.65
C LYS A 178 6.86 0.75 10.62
N LYS A 179 6.40 0.00 11.61
CA LYS A 179 5.50 0.52 12.64
C LYS A 179 6.23 1.58 13.47
N ASN A 180 7.45 1.30 13.93
CA ASN A 180 8.27 2.26 14.67
C ASN A 180 8.58 3.52 13.84
N ALA A 181 8.75 3.34 12.53
CA ALA A 181 8.98 4.46 11.61
C ALA A 181 7.77 5.40 11.49
N LEU A 182 6.56 4.91 11.73
CA LEU A 182 5.34 5.69 11.51
C LEU A 182 4.67 6.15 12.80
N ASP A 183 4.71 5.35 13.87
CA ASP A 183 3.91 5.60 15.08
C ASP A 183 4.21 6.95 15.73
N ASP A 184 5.47 7.32 15.85
CA ASP A 184 5.88 8.55 16.56
C ASP A 184 6.04 9.77 15.64
N HIS A 185 6.06 9.58 14.31
CA HIS A 185 6.43 10.63 13.37
C HIS A 185 5.22 11.34 12.77
N ARG A 186 5.29 12.66 12.67
CA ARG A 186 4.29 13.52 12.01
C ARG A 186 4.26 13.31 10.52
N TYR A 187 5.44 13.20 9.91
CA TYR A 187 5.62 13.06 8.46
C TYR A 187 6.43 11.81 8.13
N SER A 188 6.23 11.28 6.93
CA SER A 188 7.08 10.23 6.37
C SER A 188 7.37 10.49 4.90
N LEU A 189 8.64 10.42 4.49
CA LEU A 189 8.99 10.36 3.08
C LEU A 189 8.54 9.00 2.53
N ALA A 190 7.52 9.03 1.71
CA ALA A 190 6.89 7.85 1.12
C ALA A 190 7.13 7.83 -0.39
N PHE A 191 7.87 6.84 -0.87
CA PHE A 191 8.21 6.71 -2.28
C PHE A 191 7.72 5.39 -2.86
N ASP A 192 6.98 5.47 -3.96
CA ASP A 192 6.66 4.29 -4.76
C ASP A 192 7.73 4.03 -5.83
N ASN A 193 7.63 2.86 -6.46
CA ASN A 193 8.54 2.45 -7.52
C ASN A 193 8.29 3.19 -8.85
N GLN A 194 7.18 3.91 -8.95
CA GLN A 194 6.74 4.68 -10.12
C GLN A 194 6.09 5.99 -9.71
N THR A 195 6.38 7.07 -10.44
CA THR A 195 5.87 8.42 -10.15
C THR A 195 4.87 8.93 -11.20
N THR A 196 4.79 8.30 -12.36
CA THR A 196 4.00 8.78 -13.51
C THR A 196 2.71 8.01 -13.74
N ILE A 197 2.53 6.88 -13.05
CA ILE A 197 1.36 6.03 -13.26
C ILE A 197 0.15 6.66 -12.59
N LYS A 198 -0.92 6.81 -13.38
CA LYS A 198 -2.22 7.27 -12.89
C LYS A 198 -2.91 6.19 -12.08
N ASP A 199 -3.74 6.63 -11.15
CA ASP A 199 -4.59 5.75 -10.34
C ASP A 199 -3.79 4.69 -9.52
N PHE A 200 -2.53 5.02 -9.17
CA PHE A 200 -1.63 4.15 -8.42
C PHE A 200 -1.20 4.79 -7.09
N PHE A 201 -1.27 4.02 -6.03
CA PHE A 201 -0.63 4.32 -4.75
C PHE A 201 -0.22 3.02 -4.04
N GLY A 202 0.98 3.02 -3.49
CA GLY A 202 1.53 1.86 -2.81
C GLY A 202 1.35 1.88 -1.30
N THR A 203 1.85 0.82 -0.67
CA THR A 203 1.76 0.63 0.79
C THR A 203 2.56 1.65 1.60
N GLN A 204 3.56 2.31 1.00
CA GLN A 204 4.29 3.40 1.68
C GLN A 204 3.35 4.58 1.98
N PHE A 205 2.47 4.89 1.04
CA PHE A 205 1.48 5.95 1.18
C PHE A 205 0.37 5.59 2.17
N THR A 206 -0.24 4.41 1.98
CA THR A 206 -1.41 4.02 2.77
C THR A 206 -1.06 3.68 4.21
N ASP A 207 0.09 3.04 4.46
CA ASP A 207 0.52 2.72 5.80
C ASP A 207 0.84 3.98 6.62
N ALA A 208 1.42 5.02 6.00
CA ALA A 208 1.63 6.30 6.66
C ALA A 208 0.29 6.90 7.12
N LEU A 209 -0.69 6.99 6.21
CA LEU A 209 -2.02 7.49 6.55
C LEU A 209 -2.70 6.66 7.65
N LEU A 210 -2.66 5.32 7.55
CA LEU A 210 -3.24 4.43 8.55
C LEU A 210 -2.63 4.63 9.94
N ARG A 211 -1.38 5.09 10.02
CA ARG A 211 -0.70 5.41 11.27
C ARG A 211 -0.77 6.88 11.65
N TRP A 212 -1.70 7.65 11.07
CA TRP A 212 -1.85 9.08 11.35
C TRP A 212 -0.60 9.91 10.99
N THR A 213 0.22 9.43 10.11
CA THR A 213 1.43 10.09 9.61
C THR A 213 1.13 10.69 8.25
N VAL A 214 1.44 11.96 8.05
CA VAL A 214 1.25 12.63 6.76
C VAL A 214 2.34 12.19 5.79
N PRO A 215 2.02 11.47 4.70
CA PRO A 215 3.02 11.11 3.70
C PRO A 215 3.44 12.35 2.89
N ILE A 216 4.75 12.60 2.84
CA ILE A 216 5.39 13.44 1.84
C ILE A 216 5.72 12.50 0.68
N TYR A 217 4.90 12.54 -0.36
CA TYR A 217 4.76 11.44 -1.29
C TYR A 217 5.36 11.72 -2.66
N GLY A 218 6.27 10.84 -3.06
CA GLY A 218 6.83 10.75 -4.42
C GLY A 218 6.41 9.46 -5.10
N GLY A 219 5.23 9.45 -5.69
CA GLY A 219 4.64 8.27 -6.33
C GLY A 219 3.60 8.64 -7.37
N GLY A 220 2.62 7.78 -7.57
CA GLY A 220 1.64 7.87 -8.65
C GLY A 220 0.94 9.22 -8.79
N ALA A 221 0.43 9.48 -9.99
CA ALA A 221 -0.32 10.68 -10.31
C ALA A 221 -1.78 10.58 -9.83
N ASP A 222 -2.48 11.69 -9.79
CA ASP A 222 -3.95 11.78 -9.59
C ASP A 222 -4.48 11.33 -8.22
N LEU A 223 -3.68 11.41 -7.16
CA LEU A 223 -4.11 10.99 -5.81
C LEU A 223 -5.27 11.82 -5.27
N GLU A 224 -5.41 13.05 -5.70
CA GLU A 224 -6.48 13.97 -5.33
C GLU A 224 -7.87 13.46 -5.72
N LYS A 225 -7.95 12.50 -6.64
CA LYS A 225 -9.21 11.80 -6.98
C LYS A 225 -9.66 10.82 -5.90
N TYR A 226 -8.72 10.38 -5.07
CA TYR A 226 -8.91 9.29 -4.13
C TYR A 226 -8.89 9.73 -2.69
N PHE A 227 -8.09 10.76 -2.38
CA PHE A 227 -7.84 11.20 -1.01
C PHE A 227 -7.97 12.72 -0.87
N PRO A 228 -8.37 13.20 0.31
CA PRO A 228 -8.39 14.62 0.61
C PRO A 228 -7.01 15.26 0.41
N SER A 229 -6.96 16.43 -0.20
CA SER A 229 -5.71 17.07 -0.62
C SER A 229 -4.77 17.44 0.53
N LYS A 230 -5.29 17.68 1.72
CA LYS A 230 -4.48 17.96 2.92
C LYS A 230 -3.97 16.69 3.61
N SER A 231 -4.45 15.49 3.25
CA SER A 231 -3.98 14.25 3.86
C SER A 231 -2.56 13.86 3.44
N PHE A 232 -2.01 14.48 2.41
CA PHE A 232 -0.66 14.20 1.92
C PHE A 232 0.00 15.44 1.32
N ILE A 233 1.30 15.33 1.02
CA ILE A 233 2.08 16.38 0.37
C ILE A 233 2.82 15.77 -0.80
N LYS A 234 2.55 16.26 -2.02
CA LYS A 234 3.16 15.73 -3.23
C LYS A 234 4.52 16.36 -3.50
N ILE A 235 5.49 15.51 -3.82
CA ILE A 235 6.84 15.90 -4.26
C ILE A 235 7.27 15.08 -5.48
N ASP A 236 8.31 15.55 -6.16
CA ASP A 236 9.00 14.80 -7.21
C ASP A 236 10.38 14.36 -6.68
N PRO A 237 10.65 13.05 -6.52
CA PRO A 237 11.94 12.57 -6.04
C PRO A 237 13.11 12.79 -7.02
N PHE A 238 12.82 13.10 -8.28
CA PHE A 238 13.82 13.43 -9.30
C PHE A 238 14.29 14.89 -9.24
N ASP A 239 13.56 15.78 -8.56
CA ASP A 239 13.92 17.18 -8.39
C ASP A 239 14.38 17.47 -6.95
N LEU A 240 15.68 17.56 -6.75
CA LEU A 240 16.28 17.83 -5.44
C LEU A 240 15.91 19.19 -4.83
N LYS A 241 15.31 20.13 -5.61
CA LYS A 241 14.76 21.37 -5.05
C LYS A 241 13.64 21.12 -4.05
N TYR A 242 12.96 19.98 -4.15
CA TYR A 242 11.96 19.59 -3.15
C TYR A 242 12.54 19.32 -1.76
N VAL A 243 13.85 19.12 -1.60
CA VAL A 243 14.48 18.98 -0.28
C VAL A 243 14.27 20.22 0.58
N ASP A 244 14.46 21.43 0.00
CA ASP A 244 14.17 22.68 0.71
C ASP A 244 12.68 22.85 1.04
N LYS A 245 11.80 22.38 0.16
CA LYS A 245 10.36 22.36 0.43
C LYS A 245 10.04 21.43 1.61
N VAL A 246 10.61 20.22 1.64
CA VAL A 246 10.43 19.28 2.76
C VAL A 246 10.93 19.92 4.06
N LYS A 247 12.12 20.54 4.05
CA LYS A 247 12.66 21.24 5.22
C LYS A 247 11.68 22.28 5.76
N LYS A 248 11.16 23.15 4.89
CA LYS A 248 10.18 24.17 5.27
C LYS A 248 8.90 23.58 5.86
N ILE A 249 8.43 22.46 5.30
CA ILE A 249 7.23 21.76 5.79
C ILE A 249 7.44 21.28 7.22
N ILE A 250 8.52 20.57 7.51
CA ILE A 250 8.78 20.02 8.83
C ILE A 250 9.06 21.09 9.90
N GLU A 251 9.53 22.27 9.48
CA GLU A 251 9.82 23.40 10.38
C GLU A 251 8.60 24.28 10.66
N ASN A 252 7.72 24.48 9.69
CA ASN A 252 6.69 25.53 9.72
C ASN A 252 5.27 25.05 9.41
N GLU A 253 5.09 23.78 8.99
CA GLU A 253 3.78 23.29 8.57
C GLU A 253 2.90 22.93 9.78
N ASP A 254 1.63 23.25 9.66
CA ASP A 254 0.61 22.85 10.62
C ASP A 254 0.21 21.38 10.41
N TYR A 255 0.86 20.47 11.11
CA TYR A 255 0.51 19.06 11.12
C TYR A 255 -0.91 18.82 11.66
N GLU A 256 -1.27 19.49 12.75
CA GLU A 256 -2.57 19.31 13.40
C GLU A 256 -3.73 19.75 12.48
N GLY A 257 -3.54 20.78 11.68
CA GLY A 257 -4.53 21.23 10.69
C GLY A 257 -4.76 20.26 9.52
N ARG A 258 -3.99 19.15 9.46
CA ARG A 258 -4.14 18.08 8.46
C ARG A 258 -4.87 16.85 8.98
N ILE A 259 -4.99 16.70 10.30
CA ILE A 259 -5.46 15.47 10.95
C ILE A 259 -6.88 15.09 10.56
N GLU A 260 -7.76 16.05 10.35
CA GLU A 260 -9.12 15.75 9.88
C GLU A 260 -9.10 15.09 8.49
N ASP A 261 -8.28 15.58 7.58
CA ASP A 261 -8.15 15.00 6.23
C ASP A 261 -7.42 13.65 6.26
N VAL A 262 -6.44 13.48 7.14
CA VAL A 262 -5.81 12.17 7.39
C VAL A 262 -6.84 11.17 7.91
N ASN A 263 -7.71 11.56 8.84
CA ASN A 263 -8.78 10.71 9.33
C ASN A 263 -9.74 10.27 8.22
N LYS A 264 -10.17 11.20 7.37
CA LYS A 264 -10.99 10.88 6.18
C LYS A 264 -10.28 9.92 5.23
N ALA A 265 -8.97 10.12 5.00
CA ALA A 265 -8.16 9.24 4.17
C ALA A 265 -8.05 7.83 4.77
N ARG A 266 -7.88 7.72 6.10
CA ARG A 266 -7.89 6.43 6.82
C ARG A 266 -9.22 5.69 6.63
N ASP A 267 -10.34 6.39 6.78
CA ASP A 267 -11.66 5.80 6.56
C ASP A 267 -11.81 5.27 5.12
N LEU A 268 -11.38 6.03 4.12
CA LEU A 268 -11.37 5.60 2.73
C LEU A 268 -10.49 4.35 2.51
N ILE A 269 -9.33 4.27 3.14
CA ILE A 269 -8.46 3.09 3.04
C ILE A 269 -9.14 1.87 3.66
N LEU A 270 -9.70 2.02 4.85
CA LEU A 270 -10.34 0.93 5.58
C LEU A 270 -11.61 0.42 4.89
N ASN A 271 -12.48 1.33 4.42
CA ASN A 271 -13.85 1.01 4.04
C ASN A 271 -14.11 1.03 2.53
N LYS A 272 -13.20 1.58 1.73
CA LYS A 272 -13.40 1.70 0.28
C LYS A 272 -12.25 1.08 -0.54
N TYR A 273 -10.99 1.27 -0.10
CA TYR A 273 -9.80 0.83 -0.85
C TYR A 273 -9.12 -0.40 -0.25
N ASN A 274 -9.70 -0.99 0.76
CA ASN A 274 -9.35 -2.28 1.30
C ASN A 274 -9.66 -3.39 0.29
N ILE A 275 -8.96 -4.53 0.41
CA ILE A 275 -9.14 -5.68 -0.48
C ILE A 275 -10.59 -6.19 -0.51
N TRP A 276 -11.27 -6.21 0.65
CA TRP A 276 -12.62 -6.74 0.78
C TRP A 276 -13.68 -5.94 0.01
N PRO A 277 -13.86 -4.62 0.26
CA PRO A 277 -14.79 -3.81 -0.53
C PRO A 277 -14.38 -3.75 -2.01
N THR A 278 -13.09 -3.89 -2.32
CA THR A 278 -12.63 -3.95 -3.71
C THR A 278 -13.07 -5.25 -4.39
N ILE A 279 -12.93 -6.40 -3.73
CA ILE A 279 -13.45 -7.69 -4.24
C ILE A 279 -14.95 -7.61 -4.43
N LYS A 280 -15.70 -7.14 -3.42
CA LYS A 280 -17.15 -6.96 -3.51
C LYS A 280 -17.55 -6.14 -4.73
N LYS A 281 -16.94 -4.98 -4.92
CA LYS A 281 -17.19 -4.11 -6.06
C LYS A 281 -16.88 -4.77 -7.42
N VAL A 282 -15.89 -5.67 -7.48
CA VAL A 282 -15.57 -6.41 -8.71
C VAL A 282 -16.59 -7.51 -8.98
N ILE A 283 -17.10 -8.17 -7.94
CA ILE A 283 -18.14 -9.21 -8.06
C ILE A 283 -19.44 -8.61 -8.55
N ASP A 284 -19.83 -7.43 -8.06
CA ASP A 284 -21.11 -6.75 -8.37
C ASP A 284 -21.18 -6.19 -9.81
N LYS A 285 -20.08 -6.11 -10.53
CA LYS A 285 -20.01 -5.65 -11.91
C LYS A 285 -20.12 -6.80 -12.91
#